data_2d4cd0b481deea50431e95392ae6bd7b
#
_entry.id   2d4cd0b481deea50431e95392ae6bd7b
#
_cell.length_a   1.000
_cell.length_b   1.000
_cell.length_c   1.000
_cell.angle_alpha   90.00
_cell.angle_beta   90.00
_cell.angle_gamma   90.00
#
_symmetry.space_group_name_H-M   'P 1'
#
loop_
_entity.id
_entity.type
_entity.pdbx_description
1 polymer ?
#
loop_
_entity_poly.entity_id
_entity_poly.type
_entity_poly.pdbx_seq_one_letter_code
_entity_poly.pdbx_strand_id
1 'polypeptide(L)'
;SANGYTIIDPEAFYNKRSREDVTMDDWNEDIVANKKETDLYFIPSVHTLAVKCNSDISLKNIVFYLSEALNRVEPDTFDVDVIIERDILERILNAHAVTHLYANISYSNPGHTRGFEAVFDRKLREMGASRIEFTATGSKEHPLNSEDDGMLQSIVNLSEENGYVQATIQSTENAKLEKIDSSEHPRKLVVAQIVNDVCSTIYNTIRSIIH
;
A
#
# COMPACT_ATOMS: atom_id res chain seq x y z
N SER A 1 -0.01 7.59 17.18
CA SER A 1 -1.11 6.63 16.97
C SER A 1 -2.26 7.28 16.22
N ALA A 2 -2.99 6.50 15.45
CA ALA A 2 -4.21 6.92 14.78
C ALA A 2 -5.42 6.30 15.49
N ASN A 3 -6.50 7.07 15.61
CA ASN A 3 -7.73 6.65 16.25
C ASN A 3 -8.88 6.63 15.25
N GLY A 4 -9.66 5.58 15.26
CA GLY A 4 -10.95 5.48 14.58
C GLY A 4 -12.06 5.26 15.60
N TYR A 5 -13.24 5.77 15.30
CA TYR A 5 -14.41 5.60 16.15
C TYR A 5 -15.69 5.58 15.33
N THR A 6 -16.76 5.09 15.92
CA THR A 6 -18.10 5.14 15.35
C THR A 6 -18.87 6.29 15.99
N ILE A 7 -19.41 7.17 15.16
CA ILE A 7 -20.39 8.15 15.60
C ILE A 7 -21.69 7.39 15.91
N ILE A 8 -22.25 7.60 17.07
CA ILE A 8 -23.48 6.94 17.50
C ILE A 8 -24.61 7.97 17.39
N ASP A 9 -25.73 7.56 16.81
CA ASP A 9 -26.97 8.29 16.87
C ASP A 9 -27.61 8.01 18.26
N PRO A 10 -27.76 9.01 19.13
CA PRO A 10 -28.32 8.82 20.45
C PRO A 10 -29.78 8.36 20.45
N GLU A 11 -30.49 8.54 19.33
CA GLU A 11 -31.87 8.09 19.15
C GLU A 11 -31.98 6.65 18.61
N ALA A 12 -30.85 6.05 18.19
CA ALA A 12 -30.83 4.72 17.56
C ALA A 12 -30.50 3.58 18.53
N PHE A 13 -30.80 3.72 19.80
CA PHE A 13 -30.61 2.65 20.79
C PHE A 13 -31.86 1.79 20.95
N TYR A 14 -31.64 0.49 21.04
CA TYR A 14 -32.70 -0.51 21.25
C TYR A 14 -32.36 -1.37 22.48
N ASN A 15 -33.30 -1.38 23.41
CA ASN A 15 -33.22 -2.25 24.58
C ASN A 15 -33.72 -3.65 24.24
N LYS A 16 -32.77 -4.61 24.14
CA LYS A 16 -33.10 -6.01 23.82
C LYS A 16 -34.03 -6.69 24.83
N ARG A 17 -34.08 -6.21 26.08
CA ARG A 17 -34.88 -6.83 27.14
C ARG A 17 -36.31 -6.30 27.16
N SER A 18 -36.48 -4.97 27.09
CA SER A 18 -37.80 -4.35 27.00
C SER A 18 -38.38 -4.41 25.59
N ARG A 19 -37.53 -4.58 24.56
CA ARG A 19 -37.88 -4.53 23.13
C ARG A 19 -38.43 -3.16 22.69
N GLU A 20 -37.89 -2.10 23.25
CA GLU A 20 -38.30 -0.72 22.99
C GLU A 20 -37.09 0.08 22.52
N ASP A 21 -37.33 1.10 21.71
CA ASP A 21 -36.34 2.12 21.39
C ASP A 21 -36.08 2.99 22.62
N VAL A 22 -34.84 3.32 22.87
CA VAL A 22 -34.44 4.12 24.03
C VAL A 22 -33.47 5.21 23.57
N THR A 23 -33.56 6.39 24.21
CA THR A 23 -32.69 7.51 24.02
C THR A 23 -31.66 7.55 25.16
N MET A 24 -30.42 7.89 24.89
CA MET A 24 -29.41 8.12 25.93
C MET A 24 -29.52 9.57 26.45
N ASP A 25 -30.02 9.72 27.67
CA ASP A 25 -30.26 11.05 28.27
C ASP A 25 -28.96 11.83 28.57
N ASP A 26 -27.84 11.15 28.77
CA ASP A 26 -26.52 11.75 29.06
C ASP A 26 -25.59 11.84 27.83
N TRP A 27 -26.17 11.74 26.64
CA TRP A 27 -25.37 11.84 25.41
C TRP A 27 -24.85 13.26 25.16
N ASN A 28 -23.59 13.35 24.72
CA ASN A 28 -23.05 14.58 24.14
C ASN A 28 -22.18 14.25 22.91
N GLU A 29 -21.90 15.23 22.06
CA GLU A 29 -21.17 15.08 20.80
C GLU A 29 -19.72 14.59 20.96
N ASP A 30 -19.17 14.70 22.17
CA ASP A 30 -17.81 14.24 22.48
C ASP A 30 -17.77 12.73 22.80
N ILE A 31 -18.93 12.10 23.00
CA ILE A 31 -19.02 10.66 23.27
C ILE A 31 -19.08 9.88 21.94
N VAL A 32 -18.11 9.02 21.75
CA VAL A 32 -18.02 8.15 20.57
C VAL A 32 -17.88 6.70 21.00
N ALA A 33 -18.33 5.77 20.15
CA ALA A 33 -18.22 4.34 20.44
C ALA A 33 -17.15 3.66 19.59
N ASN A 34 -16.80 2.43 20.01
CA ASN A 34 -15.91 1.55 19.26
C ASN A 34 -14.57 2.23 18.90
N LYS A 35 -13.97 2.94 19.87
CA LYS A 35 -12.64 3.52 19.68
C LYS A 35 -11.66 2.43 19.25
N LYS A 36 -10.96 2.69 18.15
CA LYS A 36 -9.92 1.82 17.61
C LYS A 36 -8.64 2.61 17.55
N GLU A 37 -7.54 1.97 17.87
CA GLU A 37 -6.22 2.60 17.90
C GLU A 37 -5.22 1.73 17.14
N THR A 38 -4.29 2.38 16.45
CA THR A 38 -3.11 1.73 15.88
C THR A 38 -1.90 2.65 16.00
N ASP A 39 -0.72 2.06 16.12
CA ASP A 39 0.54 2.80 16.20
C ASP A 39 1.12 2.97 14.79
N LEU A 40 1.58 4.18 14.53
CA LEU A 40 2.25 4.59 13.31
C LEU A 40 3.68 5.03 13.65
N TYR A 41 4.67 4.53 12.90
CA TYR A 41 6.10 4.83 13.11
C TYR A 41 6.67 5.40 11.81
N PHE A 42 6.81 6.73 11.76
CA PHE A 42 7.38 7.40 10.58
C PHE A 42 8.90 7.47 10.67
N ILE A 43 9.56 7.10 9.59
CA ILE A 43 11.03 7.13 9.44
C ILE A 43 11.37 8.13 8.34
N PRO A 44 11.71 9.38 8.72
CA PRO A 44 11.92 10.46 7.76
C PRO A 44 13.05 10.21 6.76
N SER A 45 14.11 9.52 7.19
CA SER A 45 15.28 9.28 6.34
C SER A 45 15.02 8.43 5.09
N VAL A 46 13.95 7.64 5.12
CA VAL A 46 13.52 6.76 4.02
C VAL A 46 12.08 7.02 3.60
N HIS A 47 11.45 8.10 4.08
CA HIS A 47 10.07 8.50 3.80
C HIS A 47 9.05 7.36 3.98
N THR A 48 9.30 6.47 4.93
CA THR A 48 8.51 5.26 5.15
C THR A 48 7.76 5.31 6.46
N LEU A 49 6.49 4.89 6.43
CA LEU A 49 5.63 4.74 7.58
C LEU A 49 5.35 3.26 7.83
N ALA A 50 5.76 2.77 8.99
CA ALA A 50 5.34 1.46 9.47
C ALA A 50 4.04 1.58 10.26
N VAL A 51 3.13 0.65 10.01
CA VAL A 51 1.83 0.55 10.66
C VAL A 51 1.79 -0.74 11.46
N LYS A 52 1.44 -0.66 12.75
CA LYS A 52 1.19 -1.85 13.54
C LYS A 52 -0.06 -2.55 13.03
N CYS A 53 0.10 -3.76 12.50
CA CYS A 53 -1.04 -4.56 12.04
C CYS A 53 -1.90 -4.98 13.25
N ASN A 54 -3.15 -4.58 13.25
CA ASN A 54 -4.18 -5.08 14.14
C ASN A 54 -5.47 -5.33 13.33
N SER A 55 -6.41 -6.06 13.90
CA SER A 55 -7.68 -6.36 13.23
C SER A 55 -8.67 -5.19 13.21
N ASP A 56 -8.35 -4.10 13.91
CA ASP A 56 -9.34 -3.05 14.20
C ASP A 56 -9.39 -1.97 13.13
N ILE A 57 -8.24 -1.62 12.55
CA ILE A 57 -8.15 -0.63 11.50
C ILE A 57 -7.45 -1.25 10.29
N SER A 58 -8.14 -1.29 9.14
CA SER A 58 -7.56 -1.82 7.91
C SER A 58 -6.48 -0.90 7.34
N LEU A 59 -5.49 -1.48 6.68
CA LEU A 59 -4.44 -0.71 6.00
C LEU A 59 -5.04 0.29 4.99
N LYS A 60 -6.10 -0.12 4.26
CA LYS A 60 -6.82 0.75 3.33
C LYS A 60 -7.36 2.02 4.01
N ASN A 61 -7.92 1.88 5.22
CA ASN A 61 -8.43 3.04 5.96
C ASN A 61 -7.30 3.95 6.42
N ILE A 62 -6.13 3.39 6.75
CA ILE A 62 -4.95 4.16 7.15
C ILE A 62 -4.39 4.94 5.96
N VAL A 63 -4.25 4.28 4.81
CA VAL A 63 -3.80 4.94 3.56
C VAL A 63 -4.75 6.09 3.20
N PHE A 64 -6.06 5.83 3.19
CA PHE A 64 -7.08 6.85 2.93
C PHE A 64 -6.96 8.03 3.90
N TYR A 65 -6.88 7.75 5.20
CA TYR A 65 -6.72 8.80 6.22
C TYR A 65 -5.46 9.64 6.01
N LEU A 66 -4.33 9.00 5.71
CA LEU A 66 -3.06 9.70 5.49
C LEU A 66 -3.11 10.56 4.23
N SER A 67 -3.66 10.02 3.13
CA SER A 67 -3.83 10.76 1.88
C SER A 67 -4.70 12.01 2.09
N GLU A 68 -5.84 11.88 2.78
CA GLU A 68 -6.71 12.99 3.11
C GLU A 68 -6.03 14.01 4.04
N ALA A 69 -5.32 13.55 5.06
CA ALA A 69 -4.65 14.43 6.01
C ALA A 69 -3.53 15.23 5.35
N LEU A 70 -2.71 14.59 4.52
CA LEU A 70 -1.61 15.24 3.80
C LEU A 70 -2.16 16.21 2.74
N ASN A 71 -3.19 15.82 2.01
CA ASN A 71 -3.82 16.68 1.00
C ASN A 71 -4.48 17.94 1.58
N ARG A 72 -4.93 17.89 2.84
CA ARG A 72 -5.42 19.10 3.55
C ARG A 72 -4.30 20.05 3.93
N VAL A 73 -3.10 19.56 4.16
CA VAL A 73 -1.93 20.40 4.50
C VAL A 73 -1.33 21.01 3.25
N GLU A 74 -1.12 20.20 2.23
CA GLU A 74 -0.52 20.65 0.97
C GLU A 74 -1.13 19.83 -0.18
N PRO A 75 -2.14 20.40 -0.89
CA PRO A 75 -2.87 19.71 -1.94
C PRO A 75 -1.96 19.21 -3.07
N ASP A 76 -2.23 18.02 -3.56
CA ASP A 76 -1.59 17.38 -4.72
C ASP A 76 -0.05 17.25 -4.64
N THR A 77 0.51 17.32 -3.43
CA THR A 77 1.97 17.26 -3.23
C THR A 77 2.45 15.89 -2.82
N PHE A 78 1.63 15.12 -2.10
CA PHE A 78 2.00 13.84 -1.53
C PHE A 78 1.15 12.70 -2.07
N ASP A 79 1.81 11.62 -2.49
CA ASP A 79 1.21 10.32 -2.72
C ASP A 79 1.51 9.39 -1.54
N VAL A 80 0.56 8.51 -1.19
CA VAL A 80 0.72 7.49 -0.16
C VAL A 80 0.57 6.13 -0.83
N ASP A 81 1.69 5.50 -1.12
CA ASP A 81 1.73 4.17 -1.71
C ASP A 81 2.07 3.10 -0.66
N VAL A 82 1.63 1.88 -0.89
CA VAL A 82 1.90 0.72 -0.02
C VAL A 82 3.12 0.00 -0.57
N ILE A 83 4.12 -0.25 0.27
CA ILE A 83 5.26 -1.08 -0.11
C ILE A 83 4.79 -2.53 -0.28
N ILE A 84 5.07 -3.11 -1.43
CA ILE A 84 4.60 -4.43 -1.84
C ILE A 84 5.60 -5.53 -1.42
N GLU A 85 5.09 -6.71 -1.13
CA GLU A 85 5.93 -7.89 -0.89
C GLU A 85 6.71 -8.28 -2.15
N ARG A 86 8.04 -8.38 -2.03
CA ARG A 86 8.94 -8.70 -3.14
C ARG A 86 8.61 -10.03 -3.81
N ASP A 87 8.26 -11.05 -3.03
CA ASP A 87 7.94 -12.39 -3.52
C ASP A 87 6.80 -12.40 -4.56
N ILE A 88 5.82 -11.49 -4.40
CA ILE A 88 4.71 -11.36 -5.35
C ILE A 88 5.19 -10.78 -6.68
N LEU A 89 6.08 -9.81 -6.64
CA LEU A 89 6.67 -9.22 -7.85
C LEU A 89 7.58 -10.21 -8.55
N GLU A 90 8.37 -10.97 -7.81
CA GLU A 90 9.21 -12.05 -8.34
C GLU A 90 8.37 -13.17 -8.98
N ARG A 91 7.19 -13.49 -8.45
CA ARG A 91 6.27 -14.44 -9.11
C ARG A 91 5.83 -13.96 -10.48
N ILE A 92 5.60 -12.65 -10.65
CA ILE A 92 5.25 -12.06 -11.95
C ILE A 92 6.45 -12.15 -12.90
N LEU A 93 7.63 -11.74 -12.44
CA LEU A 93 8.84 -11.70 -13.26
C LEU A 93 9.34 -13.10 -13.67
N ASN A 94 9.22 -14.08 -12.78
CA ASN A 94 9.66 -15.47 -13.01
C ASN A 94 8.57 -16.37 -13.62
N ALA A 95 7.41 -15.82 -13.99
CA ALA A 95 6.35 -16.59 -14.63
C ALA A 95 6.80 -17.11 -16.01
N HIS A 96 6.34 -18.32 -16.37
CA HIS A 96 6.57 -18.88 -17.71
C HIS A 96 6.02 -17.96 -18.81
N ALA A 97 4.88 -17.33 -18.57
CA ALA A 97 4.31 -16.33 -19.48
C ALA A 97 3.56 -15.25 -18.71
N VAL A 98 3.77 -13.98 -19.09
CA VAL A 98 2.96 -12.83 -18.68
C VAL A 98 2.12 -12.41 -19.87
N THR A 99 0.81 -12.53 -19.78
CA THR A 99 -0.09 -12.25 -20.90
C THR A 99 -0.78 -10.89 -20.78
N HIS A 100 -0.79 -10.32 -19.59
CA HIS A 100 -1.32 -8.97 -19.34
C HIS A 100 -0.60 -8.37 -18.14
N LEU A 101 -0.26 -7.09 -18.24
CA LEU A 101 0.26 -6.28 -17.15
C LEU A 101 -0.44 -4.93 -17.16
N TYR A 102 -1.00 -4.56 -16.03
CA TYR A 102 -1.40 -3.19 -15.71
C TYR A 102 -0.53 -2.70 -14.57
N ALA A 103 0.00 -1.49 -14.66
CA ALA A 103 0.76 -0.85 -13.60
C ALA A 103 0.24 0.57 -13.37
N ASN A 104 0.17 0.96 -12.11
CA ASN A 104 -0.15 2.32 -11.69
C ASN A 104 0.98 2.79 -10.79
N ILE A 105 1.79 3.75 -11.26
CA ILE A 105 3.08 4.13 -10.68
C ILE A 105 3.14 5.63 -10.48
N SER A 106 3.55 6.05 -9.28
CA SER A 106 3.82 7.43 -8.90
C SER A 106 5.31 7.78 -8.96
N TYR A 107 5.70 8.96 -8.53
CA TYR A 107 7.11 9.34 -8.38
C TYR A 107 7.79 8.53 -7.29
N SER A 108 9.07 8.24 -7.52
CA SER A 108 9.94 7.74 -6.47
C SER A 108 10.32 8.84 -5.48
N ASN A 109 10.63 8.45 -4.25
CA ASN A 109 11.09 9.37 -3.23
C ASN A 109 12.42 10.04 -3.63
N PRO A 110 12.58 11.35 -3.40
CA PRO A 110 13.82 12.07 -3.76
C PRO A 110 15.07 11.44 -3.11
N GLY A 111 16.11 11.26 -3.92
CA GLY A 111 17.42 10.79 -3.45
C GLY A 111 17.66 9.28 -3.54
N HIS A 112 16.65 8.50 -3.88
CA HIS A 112 16.75 7.02 -3.98
C HIS A 112 16.73 6.50 -5.43
N THR A 113 16.55 7.37 -6.42
CA THR A 113 16.39 6.98 -7.82
C THR A 113 17.72 6.76 -8.54
N ARG A 114 17.87 5.62 -9.22
CA ARG A 114 19.01 5.26 -10.07
C ARG A 114 18.53 4.61 -11.37
N GLY A 115 19.33 4.70 -12.40
CA GLY A 115 19.06 3.99 -13.64
C GLY A 115 17.71 4.37 -14.28
N PHE A 116 16.87 3.39 -14.54
CA PHE A 116 15.56 3.56 -15.16
C PHE A 116 14.63 4.45 -14.34
N GLU A 117 14.62 4.30 -13.01
CA GLU A 117 13.75 5.08 -12.10
C GLU A 117 14.02 6.58 -12.25
N ALA A 118 15.29 6.99 -12.25
CA ALA A 118 15.65 8.41 -12.41
C ALA A 118 15.19 8.98 -13.76
N VAL A 119 15.26 8.18 -14.81
CA VAL A 119 14.76 8.58 -16.14
C VAL A 119 13.24 8.68 -16.14
N PHE A 120 12.57 7.71 -15.53
CA PHE A 120 11.12 7.64 -15.43
C PHE A 120 10.56 8.84 -14.66
N ASP A 121 11.08 9.11 -13.46
CA ASP A 121 10.68 10.24 -12.61
C ASP A 121 10.86 11.57 -13.33
N ARG A 122 12.00 11.74 -13.99
CA ARG A 122 12.24 12.95 -14.78
C ARG A 122 11.20 13.12 -15.87
N LYS A 123 10.84 12.05 -16.57
CA LYS A 123 9.83 12.09 -17.64
C LYS A 123 8.42 12.39 -17.10
N LEU A 124 8.05 11.81 -15.98
CA LEU A 124 6.78 12.13 -15.32
C LEU A 124 6.71 13.63 -14.97
N ARG A 125 7.77 14.17 -14.38
CA ARG A 125 7.84 15.61 -14.02
C ARG A 125 7.80 16.52 -15.24
N GLU A 126 8.55 16.18 -16.31
CA GLU A 126 8.50 16.92 -17.58
C GLU A 126 7.08 16.95 -18.18
N MET A 127 6.31 15.88 -17.98
CA MET A 127 4.90 15.79 -18.41
C MET A 127 3.92 16.53 -17.48
N GLY A 128 4.35 16.89 -16.28
CA GLY A 128 3.46 17.44 -15.23
C GLY A 128 2.50 16.40 -14.65
N ALA A 129 2.82 15.10 -14.79
CA ALA A 129 1.99 14.01 -14.28
C ALA A 129 2.50 13.54 -12.92
N SER A 130 1.62 13.41 -11.92
CA SER A 130 1.97 12.83 -10.62
C SER A 130 2.01 11.30 -10.65
N ARG A 131 1.28 10.68 -11.57
CA ARG A 131 1.10 9.23 -11.69
C ARG A 131 0.90 8.83 -13.14
N ILE A 132 1.32 7.61 -13.50
CA ILE A 132 1.10 7.03 -14.82
C ILE A 132 0.43 5.67 -14.71
N GLU A 133 -0.47 5.40 -15.64
CA GLU A 133 -1.03 4.07 -15.85
C GLU A 133 -0.42 3.47 -17.11
N PHE A 134 0.08 2.27 -16.98
CA PHE A 134 0.67 1.52 -18.09
C PHE A 134 -0.07 0.20 -18.26
N THR A 135 -0.41 -0.13 -19.51
CA THR A 135 -1.04 -1.41 -19.83
C THR A 135 -0.29 -2.07 -20.98
N ALA A 136 0.09 -3.33 -20.81
CA ALA A 136 0.66 -4.15 -21.86
C ALA A 136 -0.10 -5.47 -21.97
N THR A 137 -0.29 -5.94 -23.20
CA THR A 137 -1.00 -7.20 -23.47
C THR A 137 -0.20 -8.04 -24.45
N GLY A 138 0.03 -9.29 -24.09
CA GLY A 138 0.58 -10.35 -24.93
C GLY A 138 -0.42 -11.50 -25.08
N SER A 139 0.05 -12.63 -25.57
CA SER A 139 -0.71 -13.88 -25.62
C SER A 139 0.08 -15.00 -24.97
N LYS A 140 -0.48 -16.21 -24.90
CA LYS A 140 0.29 -17.39 -24.43
C LYS A 140 1.40 -17.77 -25.40
N GLU A 141 1.16 -17.60 -26.69
CA GLU A 141 2.12 -17.91 -27.77
C GLU A 141 3.17 -16.81 -27.91
N HIS A 142 2.82 -15.59 -27.54
CA HIS A 142 3.69 -14.41 -27.57
C HIS A 142 3.53 -13.62 -26.25
N PRO A 143 4.10 -14.14 -25.14
CA PRO A 143 4.03 -13.46 -23.84
C PRO A 143 4.82 -12.15 -23.85
N LEU A 144 4.52 -11.30 -22.89
CA LEU A 144 5.33 -10.11 -22.65
C LEU A 144 6.75 -10.53 -22.27
N ASN A 145 7.73 -9.83 -22.79
CA ASN A 145 9.14 -10.10 -22.50
C ASN A 145 9.48 -9.68 -21.08
N SER A 146 9.90 -10.64 -20.25
CA SER A 146 10.32 -10.45 -18.85
C SER A 146 11.83 -10.59 -18.64
N GLU A 147 12.63 -10.52 -19.74
CA GLU A 147 14.09 -10.59 -19.64
C GLU A 147 14.67 -9.51 -18.71
N ASP A 148 15.82 -9.82 -18.16
CA ASP A 148 16.57 -8.92 -17.29
C ASP A 148 16.85 -7.58 -17.99
N ASP A 149 16.75 -6.48 -17.22
CA ASP A 149 16.85 -5.10 -17.69
C ASP A 149 15.78 -4.67 -18.72
N GLY A 150 14.77 -5.50 -18.93
CA GLY A 150 13.63 -5.19 -19.79
C GLY A 150 12.65 -4.17 -19.19
N MET A 151 11.81 -3.58 -20.05
CA MET A 151 10.81 -2.60 -19.63
C MET A 151 9.81 -3.17 -18.62
N LEU A 152 9.37 -4.42 -18.80
CA LEU A 152 8.45 -5.08 -17.90
C LEU A 152 9.06 -5.21 -16.50
N GLN A 153 10.30 -5.71 -16.41
CA GLN A 153 11.02 -5.84 -15.15
C GLN A 153 11.16 -4.49 -14.45
N SER A 154 11.55 -3.46 -15.20
CA SER A 154 11.71 -2.11 -14.67
C SER A 154 10.41 -1.54 -14.09
N ILE A 155 9.27 -1.74 -14.78
CA ILE A 155 7.95 -1.29 -14.33
C ILE A 155 7.51 -2.07 -13.09
N VAL A 156 7.69 -3.39 -13.07
CA VAL A 156 7.34 -4.23 -11.93
C VAL A 156 8.19 -3.85 -10.70
N ASN A 157 9.49 -3.62 -10.88
CA ASN A 157 10.37 -3.19 -9.79
C ASN A 157 9.99 -1.81 -9.24
N LEU A 158 9.67 -0.83 -10.12
CA LEU A 158 9.21 0.48 -9.70
C LEU A 158 7.96 0.41 -8.83
N SER A 159 7.05 -0.52 -9.12
CA SER A 159 5.79 -0.66 -8.37
C SER A 159 5.98 -1.17 -6.94
N GLU A 160 7.16 -1.67 -6.56
CA GLU A 160 7.42 -2.19 -5.21
C GLU A 160 7.18 -1.12 -4.13
N GLU A 161 7.60 0.12 -4.40
CA GLU A 161 7.51 1.23 -3.45
C GLU A 161 6.63 2.40 -3.95
N ASN A 162 6.35 2.45 -5.26
CA ASN A 162 5.74 3.62 -5.90
C ASN A 162 4.41 3.29 -6.60
N GLY A 163 3.65 2.35 -6.08
CA GLY A 163 2.34 2.01 -6.65
C GLY A 163 2.02 0.53 -6.58
N TYR A 164 1.45 -0.02 -7.68
CA TYR A 164 1.10 -1.45 -7.76
C TYR A 164 1.02 -1.94 -9.19
N VAL A 165 1.08 -3.26 -9.36
CA VAL A 165 0.83 -3.95 -10.63
C VAL A 165 -0.25 -5.00 -10.49
N GLN A 166 -1.03 -5.17 -11.56
CA GLN A 166 -1.92 -6.30 -11.77
C GLN A 166 -1.45 -7.08 -12.99
N ALA A 167 -1.26 -8.37 -12.85
CA ALA A 167 -0.77 -9.21 -13.92
C ALA A 167 -1.64 -10.45 -14.13
N THR A 168 -1.74 -10.89 -15.39
CA THR A 168 -2.24 -12.22 -15.71
C THR A 168 -1.06 -13.06 -16.16
N ILE A 169 -0.74 -14.08 -15.38
CA ILE A 169 0.44 -14.92 -15.58
C ILE A 169 0.08 -16.39 -15.78
N GLN A 170 1.00 -17.11 -16.35
CA GLN A 170 1.06 -18.56 -16.37
C GLN A 170 2.34 -18.97 -15.66
N SER A 171 2.25 -19.54 -14.46
CA SER A 171 3.41 -19.83 -13.60
C SER A 171 4.32 -20.90 -14.17
N THR A 172 3.76 -21.92 -14.86
CA THR A 172 4.50 -22.97 -15.58
C THR A 172 3.80 -23.25 -16.91
N GLU A 173 4.49 -23.91 -17.86
CA GLU A 173 4.00 -24.22 -19.21
C GLU A 173 2.58 -24.83 -19.24
N ASN A 174 2.26 -25.69 -18.28
CA ASN A 174 0.96 -26.38 -18.20
C ASN A 174 0.00 -25.78 -17.17
N ALA A 175 0.36 -24.69 -16.50
CA ALA A 175 -0.50 -24.05 -15.52
C ALA A 175 -1.66 -23.31 -16.20
N LYS A 176 -2.76 -23.11 -15.47
CA LYS A 176 -3.82 -22.21 -15.88
C LYS A 176 -3.35 -20.75 -15.68
N LEU A 177 -3.94 -19.87 -16.45
CA LEU A 177 -3.77 -18.44 -16.23
C LEU A 177 -4.34 -18.07 -14.85
N GLU A 178 -3.56 -17.31 -14.09
CA GLU A 178 -3.95 -16.72 -12.82
C GLU A 178 -3.77 -15.20 -12.85
N LYS A 179 -4.60 -14.50 -12.07
CA LYS A 179 -4.47 -13.06 -11.88
C LYS A 179 -3.77 -12.78 -10.56
N ILE A 180 -2.81 -11.88 -10.58
CA ILE A 180 -2.12 -11.36 -9.41
C ILE A 180 -2.42 -9.87 -9.32
N ASP A 181 -2.83 -9.40 -8.15
CA ASP A 181 -2.93 -8.00 -7.79
C ASP A 181 -1.96 -7.72 -6.64
N SER A 182 -0.88 -7.01 -6.94
CA SER A 182 0.16 -6.76 -5.93
C SER A 182 -0.32 -5.85 -4.80
N SER A 183 -1.34 -5.03 -5.02
CA SER A 183 -1.91 -4.16 -3.99
C SER A 183 -2.55 -4.92 -2.82
N GLU A 184 -2.90 -6.20 -3.02
CA GLU A 184 -3.42 -7.08 -1.99
C GLU A 184 -2.32 -7.71 -1.12
N HIS A 185 -1.05 -7.46 -1.46
CA HIS A 185 0.13 -8.05 -0.84
C HIS A 185 1.07 -6.99 -0.24
N PRO A 186 0.64 -6.25 0.79
CA PRO A 186 1.49 -5.29 1.46
C PRO A 186 2.64 -5.99 2.16
N ARG A 187 3.84 -5.39 2.11
CA ARG A 187 5.03 -5.90 2.80
C ARG A 187 4.78 -5.95 4.30
N LYS A 188 5.01 -7.12 4.89
CA LYS A 188 4.87 -7.37 6.32
C LYS A 188 6.23 -7.56 6.95
N LEU A 189 6.44 -6.87 8.08
CA LEU A 189 7.63 -7.01 8.90
C LEU A 189 7.28 -7.74 10.18
N VAL A 190 8.00 -8.81 10.49
CA VAL A 190 7.88 -9.54 11.74
C VAL A 190 9.04 -9.14 12.64
N VAL A 191 8.73 -8.43 13.71
CA VAL A 191 9.70 -8.09 14.75
C VAL A 191 9.72 -9.23 15.77
N ALA A 192 10.69 -10.14 15.62
CA ALA A 192 10.78 -11.34 16.46
C ALA A 192 11.17 -11.03 17.92
N GLN A 193 11.92 -9.97 18.16
CA GLN A 193 12.36 -9.56 19.49
C GLN A 193 12.52 -8.04 19.55
N ILE A 194 11.96 -7.44 20.60
CA ILE A 194 12.16 -6.01 20.89
C ILE A 194 13.51 -5.86 21.61
N VAL A 195 14.42 -5.12 20.96
CA VAL A 195 15.73 -4.79 21.52
C VAL A 195 15.74 -3.31 21.89
N ASN A 196 16.03 -2.99 23.15
CA ASN A 196 15.99 -1.68 23.78
C ASN A 196 14.58 -1.10 23.88
N ASP A 197 14.04 -0.55 22.80
CA ASP A 197 12.66 -0.05 22.73
C ASP A 197 12.04 -0.37 21.35
N VAL A 198 10.71 -0.24 21.26
CA VAL A 198 9.94 -0.57 20.05
C VAL A 198 10.35 0.31 18.88
N CYS A 199 10.52 1.61 19.09
CA CYS A 199 10.86 2.56 18.04
C CYS A 199 12.21 2.27 17.42
N SER A 200 13.25 2.05 18.26
CA SER A 200 14.59 1.69 17.80
C SER A 200 14.61 0.36 17.04
N THR A 201 13.84 -0.62 17.51
CA THR A 201 13.76 -1.93 16.88
C THR A 201 13.10 -1.83 15.51
N ILE A 202 11.97 -1.13 15.39
CA ILE A 202 11.28 -0.89 14.10
C ILE A 202 12.18 -0.09 13.15
N TYR A 203 12.81 0.97 13.63
CA TYR A 203 13.73 1.79 12.83
C TYR A 203 14.85 0.94 12.22
N ASN A 204 15.52 0.13 13.02
CA ASN A 204 16.63 -0.71 12.57
C ASN A 204 16.15 -1.79 11.57
N THR A 205 14.98 -2.39 11.84
CA THR A 205 14.38 -3.40 10.96
C THR A 205 14.04 -2.81 9.59
N ILE A 206 13.37 -1.66 9.55
CA ILE A 206 13.02 -1.01 8.27
C ILE A 206 14.29 -0.60 7.52
N ARG A 207 15.25 0.00 8.20
CA ARG A 207 16.51 0.43 7.57
C ARG A 207 17.30 -0.74 6.96
N SER A 208 17.24 -1.92 7.56
CA SER A 208 17.92 -3.12 7.03
C SER A 208 17.27 -3.73 5.78
N ILE A 209 16.05 -3.30 5.44
CA ILE A 209 15.25 -3.87 4.36
C ILE A 209 15.16 -2.94 3.15
N ILE A 210 15.23 -1.61 3.39
CA ILE A 210 15.11 -0.59 2.34
C ILE A 210 16.48 -0.23 1.74
N HIS A 211 17.57 -0.76 2.27
CA HIS A 211 18.94 -0.66 1.75
C HIS A 211 19.42 -2.01 1.21
#